data_478e01e25311a65e20f624ae9c11b6be
#
_entry.id   478e01e25311a65e20f624ae9c11b6be
#
_cell.length_a   1.000
_cell.length_b   1.000
_cell.length_c   1.000
_cell.angle_alpha   90.00
_cell.angle_beta   90.00
_cell.angle_gamma   90.00
#
_symmetry.space_group_name_H-M   'P 1'
#
loop_
_entity.id
_entity.type
_entity.pdbx_description
1 polymer ?
#
loop_
_entity_poly.entity_id
_entity_poly.type
_entity_poly.pdbx_seq_one_letter_code
_entity_poly.pdbx_strand_id
1 'polypeptide(L)'
;MLRPLTLSVALAGVVLISGCATESSRTIEAPRVTSYGTSYQGVRAPIAVGQFDNRSSYQRGIFSDGVDRLGNQAKTTLVTHLQQTNRFNVLERTNMAQLATEAGYSGAAQNIKGASYVITGDVTEFGRKVTG
;
A
#
# COMPACT_ATOMS: atom_id res chain seq x y z
N MET A 1 66.16 -26.44 -18.47
CA MET A 1 65.15 -27.39 -17.93
C MET A 1 64.46 -26.73 -16.81
N LEU A 2 63.37 -25.97 -17.07
CA LEU A 2 62.52 -25.32 -16.04
C LEU A 2 61.30 -26.17 -15.86
N ARG A 3 61.03 -26.46 -14.59
CA ARG A 3 60.00 -27.41 -14.09
C ARG A 3 58.59 -26.90 -14.32
N PRO A 4 57.62 -27.69 -14.78
CA PRO A 4 56.24 -27.31 -15.01
C PRO A 4 55.37 -27.42 -13.72
N LEU A 5 55.95 -27.19 -12.55
CA LEU A 5 55.24 -27.42 -11.27
C LEU A 5 54.54 -26.17 -10.70
N THR A 6 54.83 -25.01 -11.25
CA THR A 6 54.26 -23.74 -10.70
C THR A 6 52.99 -23.26 -11.40
N LEU A 7 52.63 -23.87 -12.53
CA LEU A 7 51.43 -23.47 -13.29
C LEU A 7 50.14 -24.17 -12.81
N SER A 8 50.28 -25.31 -12.11
CA SER A 8 49.10 -26.10 -11.65
C SER A 8 48.47 -25.58 -10.37
N VAL A 9 49.17 -24.73 -9.60
CA VAL A 9 48.64 -24.19 -8.32
C VAL A 9 47.78 -22.93 -8.54
N ALA A 10 47.97 -22.18 -9.63
CA ALA A 10 47.22 -20.97 -9.92
C ALA A 10 45.82 -21.23 -10.48
N LEU A 11 45.53 -22.43 -11.00
CA LEU A 11 44.23 -22.76 -11.59
C LEU A 11 43.21 -23.34 -10.60
N ALA A 12 43.65 -23.74 -9.41
CA ALA A 12 42.76 -24.32 -8.36
C ALA A 12 42.06 -23.27 -7.48
N GLY A 13 42.43 -21.99 -7.59
CA GLY A 13 41.93 -20.91 -6.71
C GLY A 13 40.67 -20.19 -7.18
N VAL A 14 40.18 -20.43 -8.40
CA VAL A 14 39.13 -19.60 -9.01
C VAL A 14 37.70 -20.23 -8.91
N VAL A 15 37.56 -21.45 -8.41
CA VAL A 15 36.29 -22.22 -8.49
C VAL A 15 35.39 -22.06 -7.26
N LEU A 16 35.76 -21.28 -6.25
CA LEU A 16 35.00 -21.22 -4.98
C LEU A 16 34.12 -19.98 -4.76
N ILE A 17 33.81 -19.16 -5.79
CA ILE A 17 32.94 -17.99 -5.65
C ILE A 17 31.66 -18.11 -6.52
N SER A 18 31.06 -19.29 -6.58
CA SER A 18 29.69 -19.41 -7.06
C SER A 18 28.73 -19.50 -5.86
N GLY A 19 28.67 -18.42 -5.09
CA GLY A 19 27.58 -18.21 -4.14
C GLY A 19 26.29 -17.98 -4.92
N CYS A 20 25.53 -19.04 -5.21
CA CYS A 20 24.16 -18.91 -5.68
C CYS A 20 23.34 -18.29 -4.55
N ALA A 21 23.15 -16.98 -4.58
CA ALA A 21 22.09 -16.35 -3.79
C ALA A 21 20.76 -16.88 -4.33
N THR A 22 20.14 -17.79 -3.60
CA THR A 22 18.78 -18.25 -3.92
C THR A 22 17.83 -17.16 -3.46
N GLU A 23 17.48 -16.27 -4.37
CA GLU A 23 16.45 -15.27 -4.12
C GLU A 23 15.07 -15.94 -4.20
N SER A 24 14.41 -16.10 -3.05
CA SER A 24 13.04 -16.61 -3.01
C SER A 24 12.07 -15.45 -3.00
N SER A 25 11.42 -15.17 -4.11
CA SER A 25 10.29 -14.25 -4.16
C SER A 25 8.98 -15.02 -3.91
N ARG A 26 8.24 -14.60 -2.88
CA ARG A 26 6.90 -15.12 -2.62
C ARG A 26 5.89 -14.06 -3.00
N THR A 27 5.05 -14.36 -3.96
CA THR A 27 3.90 -13.52 -4.28
C THR A 27 2.92 -13.55 -3.11
N ILE A 28 2.70 -12.42 -2.46
CA ILE A 28 1.67 -12.27 -1.45
C ILE A 28 0.39 -11.90 -2.20
N GLU A 29 -0.60 -12.80 -2.20
CA GLU A 29 -1.92 -12.46 -2.73
C GLU A 29 -2.55 -11.39 -1.84
N ALA A 30 -3.04 -10.32 -2.48
CA ALA A 30 -3.78 -9.29 -1.76
C ALA A 30 -5.07 -9.91 -1.16
N PRO A 31 -5.37 -9.65 0.12
CA PRO A 31 -6.58 -10.15 0.73
C PRO A 31 -7.81 -9.60 -0.01
N ARG A 32 -8.78 -10.50 -0.27
CA ARG A 32 -10.02 -10.17 -0.97
C ARG A 32 -11.18 -10.20 0.00
N VAL A 33 -12.14 -9.29 -0.18
CA VAL A 33 -13.38 -9.33 0.61
C VAL A 33 -14.26 -10.51 0.17
N THR A 34 -15.05 -11.06 1.08
CA THR A 34 -15.92 -12.22 0.82
C THR A 34 -16.90 -11.99 -0.35
N SER A 35 -17.32 -10.74 -0.57
CA SER A 35 -18.20 -10.35 -1.68
C SER A 35 -17.47 -10.02 -2.98
N TYR A 36 -16.16 -10.25 -3.05
CA TYR A 36 -15.38 -9.97 -4.26
C TYR A 36 -15.92 -10.79 -5.45
N GLY A 37 -16.16 -10.09 -6.56
CA GLY A 37 -16.68 -10.72 -7.78
C GLY A 37 -18.16 -11.12 -7.74
N THR A 38 -18.87 -10.86 -6.63
CA THR A 38 -20.32 -11.09 -6.60
C THR A 38 -21.08 -9.96 -7.27
N SER A 39 -22.10 -10.32 -8.06
CA SER A 39 -22.99 -9.34 -8.68
C SER A 39 -23.86 -8.67 -7.62
N TYR A 40 -23.89 -7.33 -7.62
CA TYR A 40 -24.75 -6.53 -6.74
C TYR A 40 -25.73 -5.71 -7.59
N GLN A 41 -27.02 -5.95 -7.41
CA GLN A 41 -28.10 -5.30 -8.16
C GLN A 41 -28.77 -4.14 -7.40
N GLY A 42 -28.33 -3.88 -6.15
CA GLY A 42 -28.89 -2.80 -5.34
C GLY A 42 -28.32 -1.42 -5.70
N VAL A 43 -28.91 -0.40 -5.09
CA VAL A 43 -28.42 0.99 -5.21
C VAL A 43 -27.10 1.13 -4.45
N ARG A 44 -26.07 1.61 -5.14
CA ARG A 44 -24.75 1.86 -4.52
C ARG A 44 -24.77 3.19 -3.78
N ALA A 45 -24.65 3.14 -2.47
CA ALA A 45 -24.57 4.34 -1.65
C ALA A 45 -23.26 5.11 -1.94
N PRO A 46 -23.30 6.43 -2.18
CA PRO A 46 -22.11 7.25 -2.30
C PRO A 46 -21.49 7.46 -0.92
N ILE A 47 -20.25 7.00 -0.74
CA ILE A 47 -19.49 7.13 0.51
C ILE A 47 -18.15 7.81 0.23
N ALA A 48 -17.66 8.56 1.21
CA ALA A 48 -16.30 9.09 1.22
C ALA A 48 -15.52 8.49 2.37
N VAL A 49 -14.24 8.21 2.15
CA VAL A 49 -13.32 7.80 3.20
C VAL A 49 -12.48 9.02 3.58
N GLY A 50 -12.67 9.48 4.81
CA GLY A 50 -11.99 10.63 5.38
C GLY A 50 -10.61 10.28 5.91
N GLN A 51 -10.22 10.96 6.99
CA GLN A 51 -8.92 10.76 7.62
C GLN A 51 -8.90 9.49 8.48
N PHE A 52 -7.76 8.82 8.47
CA PHE A 52 -7.39 7.75 9.39
C PHE A 52 -6.11 8.15 10.09
N ASP A 53 -6.12 8.08 11.41
CA ASP A 53 -4.97 8.49 12.23
C ASP A 53 -4.24 7.28 12.82
N ASN A 54 -2.91 7.33 12.82
CA ASN A 54 -2.11 6.34 13.52
C ASN A 54 -2.04 6.67 15.01
N ARG A 55 -2.79 5.93 15.83
CA ARG A 55 -2.73 5.99 17.29
C ARG A 55 -1.91 4.88 17.93
N SER A 56 -1.35 3.98 17.11
CA SER A 56 -0.45 2.93 17.58
C SER A 56 0.91 3.52 18.00
N SER A 57 1.72 2.73 18.66
CA SER A 57 3.11 3.10 19.00
C SER A 57 4.08 3.04 17.80
N TYR A 58 3.64 2.51 16.67
CA TYR A 58 4.47 2.31 15.48
C TYR A 58 4.78 3.63 14.78
N GLN A 59 6.05 3.87 14.46
CA GLN A 59 6.55 5.08 13.79
C GLN A 59 6.14 6.39 14.48
N ARG A 60 6.24 6.43 15.81
CA ARG A 60 6.04 7.65 16.61
C ARG A 60 7.34 8.12 17.22
N GLY A 61 7.35 9.37 17.66
CA GLY A 61 8.47 10.00 18.35
C GLY A 61 9.55 10.53 17.40
N ILE A 62 10.81 10.40 17.79
CA ILE A 62 11.98 10.98 17.08
C ILE A 62 12.19 10.43 15.65
N PHE A 63 11.56 9.32 15.31
CA PHE A 63 11.63 8.72 13.98
C PHE A 63 10.43 9.09 13.09
N SER A 64 9.57 10.00 13.55
CA SER A 64 8.42 10.48 12.79
C SER A 64 8.79 11.77 12.05
N ASP A 65 8.57 11.79 10.75
CA ASP A 65 8.69 12.99 9.91
C ASP A 65 7.39 13.83 9.89
N GLY A 66 6.43 13.51 10.77
CA GLY A 66 5.13 14.17 10.85
C GLY A 66 4.12 13.69 9.81
N VAL A 67 4.51 12.81 8.89
CA VAL A 67 3.59 12.23 7.89
C VAL A 67 2.99 10.93 8.44
N ASP A 68 1.67 10.88 8.54
CA ASP A 68 0.96 9.65 8.95
C ASP A 68 0.85 8.65 7.79
N ARG A 69 1.94 7.91 7.57
CA ARG A 69 1.99 6.89 6.51
C ARG A 69 1.07 5.71 6.80
N LEU A 70 0.94 5.32 8.08
CA LEU A 70 0.14 4.17 8.48
C LEU A 70 -1.35 4.48 8.38
N GLY A 71 -1.81 5.64 8.82
CA GLY A 71 -3.18 6.09 8.63
C GLY A 71 -3.55 6.20 7.16
N ASN A 72 -2.66 6.77 6.35
CA ASN A 72 -2.86 6.85 4.89
C ASN A 72 -2.92 5.47 4.23
N GLN A 73 -2.09 4.52 4.66
CA GLN A 73 -2.13 3.13 4.16
C GLN A 73 -3.43 2.43 4.55
N ALA A 74 -3.88 2.60 5.80
CA ALA A 74 -5.14 2.04 6.28
C ALA A 74 -6.33 2.58 5.47
N LYS A 75 -6.37 3.90 5.22
CA LYS A 75 -7.35 4.53 4.35
C LYS A 75 -7.36 3.91 2.95
N THR A 76 -6.20 3.80 2.31
CA THR A 76 -6.07 3.25 0.95
C THR A 76 -6.53 1.79 0.89
N THR A 77 -6.16 1.00 1.89
CA THR A 77 -6.59 -0.40 2.00
C THR A 77 -8.11 -0.51 2.15
N LEU A 78 -8.71 0.32 3.00
CA LEU A 78 -10.15 0.35 3.19
C LEU A 78 -10.88 0.74 1.89
N VAL A 79 -10.43 1.78 1.21
CA VAL A 79 -11.00 2.22 -0.09
C VAL A 79 -10.98 1.05 -1.08
N THR A 80 -9.85 0.36 -1.20
CA THR A 80 -9.72 -0.80 -2.10
C THR A 80 -10.72 -1.90 -1.75
N HIS A 81 -10.86 -2.23 -0.48
CA HIS A 81 -11.79 -3.27 -0.04
C HIS A 81 -13.25 -2.85 -0.24
N LEU A 82 -13.61 -1.60 0.03
CA LEU A 82 -14.95 -1.08 -0.23
C LEU A 82 -15.31 -1.13 -1.72
N GLN A 83 -14.37 -0.79 -2.60
CA GLN A 83 -14.55 -0.90 -4.05
C GLN A 83 -14.72 -2.35 -4.49
N GLN A 84 -13.96 -3.29 -3.92
CA GLN A 84 -14.07 -4.71 -4.19
C GLN A 84 -15.46 -5.30 -3.85
N THR A 85 -16.15 -4.73 -2.85
CA THR A 85 -17.51 -5.19 -2.52
C THR A 85 -18.52 -4.92 -3.61
N ASN A 86 -18.26 -3.97 -4.50
CA ASN A 86 -19.17 -3.49 -5.55
C ASN A 86 -20.52 -2.95 -5.02
N ARG A 87 -20.63 -2.68 -3.71
CA ARG A 87 -21.85 -2.21 -3.02
C ARG A 87 -21.90 -0.72 -2.78
N PHE A 88 -20.74 -0.05 -2.91
CA PHE A 88 -20.58 1.36 -2.65
C PHE A 88 -20.05 2.11 -3.88
N ASN A 89 -20.44 3.37 -3.98
CA ASN A 89 -19.79 4.33 -4.87
C ASN A 89 -18.81 5.15 -4.04
N VAL A 90 -17.54 4.70 -4.00
CA VAL A 90 -16.49 5.34 -3.19
C VAL A 90 -16.01 6.60 -3.88
N LEU A 91 -16.21 7.75 -3.22
CA LEU A 91 -15.82 9.06 -3.73
C LEU A 91 -14.43 9.42 -3.22
N GLU A 92 -13.52 9.71 -4.15
CA GLU A 92 -12.18 10.17 -3.85
C GLU A 92 -12.21 11.66 -3.47
N ARG A 93 -11.55 12.02 -2.35
CA ARG A 93 -11.51 13.39 -1.82
C ARG A 93 -10.09 13.89 -1.54
N THR A 94 -9.08 13.13 -1.91
CA THR A 94 -7.69 13.44 -1.56
C THR A 94 -7.19 14.70 -2.27
N ASN A 95 -7.60 14.94 -3.51
CA ASN A 95 -7.06 16.00 -4.37
C ASN A 95 -8.07 17.13 -4.65
N MET A 96 -8.98 17.41 -3.71
CA MET A 96 -10.03 18.41 -3.92
C MET A 96 -9.48 19.83 -4.20
N ALA A 97 -8.37 20.19 -3.56
CA ALA A 97 -7.75 21.50 -3.80
C ALA A 97 -7.19 21.64 -5.23
N GLN A 98 -6.58 20.57 -5.75
CA GLN A 98 -6.09 20.54 -7.14
C GLN A 98 -7.26 20.60 -8.14
N LEU A 99 -8.33 19.85 -7.88
CA LEU A 99 -9.54 19.91 -8.70
C LEU A 99 -10.16 21.32 -8.71
N ALA A 100 -10.20 22.00 -7.57
CA ALA A 100 -10.69 23.37 -7.49
C ALA A 100 -9.81 24.35 -8.29
N THR A 101 -8.49 24.14 -8.28
CA THR A 101 -7.56 24.94 -9.09
C THR A 101 -7.80 24.73 -10.59
N GLU A 102 -7.93 23.49 -11.03
CA GLU A 102 -8.22 23.17 -12.44
C GLU A 102 -9.59 23.70 -12.89
N ALA A 103 -10.60 23.66 -12.01
CA ALA A 103 -11.89 24.26 -12.28
C ALA A 103 -11.80 25.77 -12.53
N GLY A 104 -10.93 26.46 -11.75
CA GLY A 104 -10.64 27.88 -11.97
C GLY A 104 -10.04 28.18 -13.33
N TYR A 105 -9.12 27.32 -13.80
CA TYR A 105 -8.51 27.50 -15.13
C TYR A 105 -9.46 27.17 -16.28
N SER A 106 -10.30 26.16 -16.12
CA SER A 106 -11.24 25.76 -17.18
C SER A 106 -12.48 26.65 -17.27
N GLY A 107 -12.77 27.45 -16.25
CA GLY A 107 -14.01 28.25 -16.12
C GLY A 107 -15.28 27.39 -16.05
N ALA A 108 -15.13 26.07 -15.90
CA ALA A 108 -16.25 25.13 -15.84
C ALA A 108 -16.65 24.85 -14.41
N ALA A 109 -17.95 24.93 -14.11
CA ALA A 109 -18.47 24.48 -12.81
C ALA A 109 -18.31 22.96 -12.68
N GLN A 110 -17.60 22.52 -11.63
CA GLN A 110 -17.46 21.09 -11.34
C GLN A 110 -18.70 20.57 -10.62
N ASN A 111 -19.32 19.54 -11.19
CA ASN A 111 -20.42 18.84 -10.54
C ASN A 111 -19.87 17.77 -9.60
N ILE A 112 -19.55 18.16 -8.35
CA ILE A 112 -19.01 17.28 -7.34
C ILE A 112 -20.16 16.56 -6.65
N LYS A 113 -20.23 15.24 -6.82
CA LYS A 113 -21.22 14.39 -6.14
C LYS A 113 -20.98 14.36 -4.64
N GLY A 114 -22.00 14.64 -3.82
CA GLY A 114 -21.96 14.52 -2.38
C GLY A 114 -21.89 13.05 -1.91
N ALA A 115 -21.24 12.81 -0.77
CA ALA A 115 -21.29 11.53 -0.08
C ALA A 115 -22.48 11.50 0.87
N SER A 116 -23.20 10.37 0.96
CA SER A 116 -24.23 10.14 1.96
C SER A 116 -23.63 9.79 3.31
N TYR A 117 -22.44 9.18 3.31
CA TYR A 117 -21.72 8.78 4.52
C TYR A 117 -20.24 9.09 4.39
N VAL A 118 -19.61 9.43 5.51
CA VAL A 118 -18.17 9.60 5.62
C VAL A 118 -17.66 8.59 6.64
N ILE A 119 -16.64 7.81 6.27
CA ILE A 119 -15.98 6.83 7.14
C ILE A 119 -14.65 7.42 7.56
N THR A 120 -14.42 7.52 8.87
CA THR A 120 -13.15 7.91 9.49
C THR A 120 -12.75 6.85 10.49
N GLY A 121 -11.49 6.81 10.91
CA GLY A 121 -11.05 5.83 11.90
C GLY A 121 -9.62 6.03 12.37
N ASP A 122 -9.21 5.14 13.27
CA ASP A 122 -7.88 5.14 13.87
C ASP A 122 -7.24 3.75 13.74
N VAL A 123 -5.93 3.73 13.52
CA VAL A 123 -5.11 2.53 13.69
C VAL A 123 -4.60 2.50 15.13
N THR A 124 -5.21 1.68 15.97
CA THR A 124 -4.89 1.60 17.40
C THR A 124 -3.74 0.68 17.72
N GLU A 125 -3.58 -0.40 16.95
CA GLU A 125 -2.48 -1.36 17.09
C GLU A 125 -1.89 -1.71 15.72
N PHE A 126 -0.56 -1.72 15.65
CA PHE A 126 0.18 -2.19 14.49
C PHE A 126 1.53 -2.74 14.95
N GLY A 127 1.91 -3.90 14.43
CA GLY A 127 3.19 -4.52 14.72
C GLY A 127 3.11 -6.05 14.84
N ARG A 128 4.20 -6.64 15.29
CA ARG A 128 4.28 -8.06 15.62
C ARG A 128 3.85 -8.29 17.06
N LYS A 129 2.87 -9.15 17.26
CA LYS A 129 2.58 -9.71 18.58
C LYS A 129 3.39 -11.01 18.72
N VAL A 130 4.31 -11.03 19.66
CA VAL A 130 4.98 -12.28 20.05
C VAL A 130 3.99 -13.03 20.92
N THR A 131 3.39 -14.08 20.37
CA THR A 131 2.65 -15.06 21.15
C THR A 131 3.65 -16.09 21.63
N GLY A 132 4.04 -15.99 22.92
CA GLY A 132 4.84 -16.99 23.62
C GLY A 132 4.04 -18.27 23.88
#